data_1e47e14b0560577f34b5197114936ccf
#
_entry.id   1e47e14b0560577f34b5197114936ccf
#
_cell.length_a   1.000
_cell.length_b   1.000
_cell.length_c   1.000
_cell.angle_alpha   90.00
_cell.angle_beta   90.00
_cell.angle_gamma   90.00
#
_symmetry.space_group_name_H-M   'P 1'
#
loop_
_entity.id
_entity.type
_entity.pdbx_description
1 polymer ?
#
loop_
_entity_poly.entity_id
_entity_poly.type
_entity_poly.pdbx_seq_one_letter_code
_entity_poly.pdbx_strand_id
1 'polypeptide(L)'
;WIVLWLVGLIAWGLMAWALVVYRRRKGDNTIPAQFRYNNPIETLFTVVPLIITIGFFAFTARDMAAIEAKTENPDVVIEVVAKQWSWDFNYVNEQVFYSGIQAQFTGEEENISETLPTLYLPVNKTVKIDLSSRDVIHSFWVIDFLYKKDMFPGMTNHMYFTPTKEGTYAGKCAELCGEYHSMMLFQVKVVSEEEYAAHIAELAAKGNVGQLSNDYDRNQNLPGGNPEVRG
;
A
#
# COMPACT_ATOMS: atom_id res chain seq x y z
N TRP A 1 8.50 -18.11 -1.77
CA TRP A 1 7.64 -19.08 -2.48
C TRP A 1 8.26 -20.48 -2.51
N ILE A 2 9.53 -20.66 -2.87
CA ILE A 2 10.18 -21.99 -2.97
C ILE A 2 10.04 -22.78 -1.66
N VAL A 3 10.37 -22.19 -0.52
CA VAL A 3 10.26 -22.83 0.80
C VAL A 3 8.81 -23.19 1.13
N LEU A 4 7.85 -22.30 0.82
CA LEU A 4 6.42 -22.56 1.04
C LEU A 4 5.93 -23.74 0.20
N TRP A 5 6.36 -23.84 -1.06
CA TRP A 5 6.03 -24.98 -1.92
C TRP A 5 6.63 -26.29 -1.40
N LEU A 6 7.89 -26.28 -0.93
CA LEU A 6 8.51 -27.47 -0.35
C LEU A 6 7.77 -27.95 0.90
N VAL A 7 7.44 -27.05 1.81
CA VAL A 7 6.65 -27.39 3.02
C VAL A 7 5.26 -27.89 2.63
N GLY A 8 4.60 -27.23 1.68
CA GLY A 8 3.29 -27.63 1.15
C GLY A 8 3.30 -29.02 0.53
N LEU A 9 4.30 -29.33 -0.29
CA LEU A 9 4.45 -30.66 -0.92
C LEU A 9 4.68 -31.76 0.12
N ILE A 10 5.48 -31.49 1.16
CA ILE A 10 5.67 -32.43 2.27
C ILE A 10 4.34 -32.66 3.00
N ALA A 11 3.63 -31.59 3.37
CA ALA A 11 2.36 -31.70 4.08
C ALA A 11 1.29 -32.44 3.25
N TRP A 12 1.13 -32.10 1.98
CA TRP A 12 0.18 -32.76 1.08
C TRP A 12 0.57 -34.21 0.80
N GLY A 13 1.87 -34.47 0.63
CA GLY A 13 2.39 -35.83 0.46
C GLY A 13 2.07 -36.72 1.66
N LEU A 14 2.28 -36.21 2.88
CA LEU A 14 1.94 -36.94 4.11
C LEU A 14 0.44 -37.15 4.27
N MET A 15 -0.39 -36.16 3.93
CA MET A 15 -1.85 -36.31 3.94
C MET A 15 -2.32 -37.36 2.93
N ALA A 16 -1.82 -37.29 1.69
CA ALA A 16 -2.15 -38.27 0.66
C ALA A 16 -1.68 -39.67 1.05
N TRP A 17 -0.49 -39.80 1.61
CA TRP A 17 0.03 -41.04 2.17
C TRP A 17 -0.91 -41.59 3.25
N ALA A 18 -1.32 -40.77 4.21
CA ALA A 18 -2.20 -41.16 5.29
C ALA A 18 -3.57 -41.66 4.77
N LEU A 19 -4.16 -40.97 3.78
CA LEU A 19 -5.43 -41.35 3.17
C LEU A 19 -5.36 -42.73 2.45
N VAL A 20 -4.24 -43.06 1.83
CA VAL A 20 -4.07 -44.30 1.09
C VAL A 20 -3.70 -45.46 2.05
N VAL A 21 -2.72 -45.25 2.91
CA VAL A 21 -2.10 -46.31 3.71
C VAL A 21 -2.96 -46.66 4.94
N TYR A 22 -3.51 -45.64 5.62
CA TYR A 22 -4.30 -45.84 6.84
C TYR A 22 -5.81 -45.87 6.60
N ARG A 23 -6.23 -45.98 5.34
CA ARG A 23 -7.64 -46.15 4.99
C ARG A 23 -8.19 -47.46 5.62
N ARG A 24 -9.28 -47.32 6.38
CA ARG A 24 -9.99 -48.46 6.94
C ARG A 24 -10.56 -49.36 5.82
N ARG A 25 -10.17 -50.61 5.80
CA ARG A 25 -10.64 -51.59 4.82
C ARG A 25 -11.89 -52.32 5.36
N LYS A 26 -12.79 -52.74 4.44
CA LYS A 26 -13.99 -53.46 4.81
C LYS A 26 -13.60 -54.81 5.46
N GLY A 27 -14.07 -55.06 6.69
CA GLY A 27 -13.76 -56.27 7.45
C GLY A 27 -12.55 -56.15 8.40
N ASP A 28 -11.82 -55.02 8.38
CA ASP A 28 -10.73 -54.74 9.34
C ASP A 28 -11.31 -54.11 10.61
N ASN A 29 -11.33 -54.90 11.71
CA ASN A 29 -11.78 -54.49 13.03
C ASN A 29 -10.61 -54.27 14.01
N THR A 30 -9.39 -54.21 13.52
CA THR A 30 -8.22 -53.96 14.35
C THR A 30 -8.21 -52.52 14.87
N ILE A 31 -7.81 -52.34 16.12
CA ILE A 31 -7.57 -51.02 16.70
C ILE A 31 -6.12 -50.65 16.39
N PRO A 32 -5.89 -49.55 15.65
CA PRO A 32 -4.53 -49.10 15.35
C PRO A 32 -3.78 -48.75 16.64
N ALA A 33 -2.44 -48.75 16.58
CA ALA A 33 -1.59 -48.38 17.72
C ALA A 33 -1.93 -46.98 18.24
N GLN A 34 -2.19 -46.88 19.54
CA GLN A 34 -2.61 -45.65 20.22
C GLN A 34 -1.40 -45.01 20.92
N PHE A 35 -0.56 -44.33 20.15
CA PHE A 35 0.55 -43.58 20.71
C PHE A 35 0.04 -42.28 21.35
N ARG A 36 0.44 -42.01 22.58
CA ARG A 36 0.12 -40.73 23.27
C ARG A 36 1.08 -39.61 22.90
N TYR A 37 2.34 -39.92 22.67
CA TYR A 37 3.39 -38.97 22.33
C TYR A 37 4.52 -39.68 21.57
N ASN A 38 5.30 -38.87 20.83
CA ASN A 38 6.54 -39.32 20.20
C ASN A 38 7.56 -38.16 20.25
N ASN A 39 8.39 -38.18 21.30
CA ASN A 39 9.32 -37.05 21.57
C ASN A 39 10.21 -36.70 20.38
N PRO A 40 10.81 -37.62 19.60
CA PRO A 40 11.62 -37.24 18.45
C PRO A 40 10.84 -36.47 17.38
N ILE A 41 9.62 -36.93 17.05
CA ILE A 41 8.77 -36.27 16.03
C ILE A 41 8.28 -34.92 16.54
N GLU A 42 7.85 -34.84 17.80
CA GLU A 42 7.38 -33.62 18.44
C GLU A 42 8.48 -32.55 18.51
N THR A 43 9.71 -32.97 18.87
CA THR A 43 10.87 -32.10 18.83
C THR A 43 11.16 -31.59 17.40
N LEU A 44 11.12 -32.49 16.42
CA LEU A 44 11.39 -32.13 15.01
C LEU A 44 10.38 -31.09 14.50
N PHE A 45 9.07 -31.32 14.66
CA PHE A 45 8.07 -30.39 14.14
C PHE A 45 7.93 -29.11 14.98
N THR A 46 8.57 -29.02 16.15
CA THR A 46 8.70 -27.78 16.91
C THR A 46 9.96 -27.02 16.51
N VAL A 47 11.11 -27.67 16.50
CA VAL A 47 12.41 -27.02 16.29
C VAL A 47 12.61 -26.58 14.83
N VAL A 48 12.24 -27.42 13.87
CA VAL A 48 12.47 -27.09 12.44
C VAL A 48 11.65 -25.86 11.99
N PRO A 49 10.32 -25.76 12.26
CA PRO A 49 9.58 -24.56 11.95
C PRO A 49 10.08 -23.31 12.68
N LEU A 50 10.53 -23.46 13.93
CA LEU A 50 11.10 -22.35 14.70
C LEU A 50 12.36 -21.79 14.02
N ILE A 51 13.28 -22.67 13.60
CA ILE A 51 14.52 -22.25 12.87
C ILE A 51 14.16 -21.55 11.56
N ILE A 52 13.21 -22.09 10.79
CA ILE A 52 12.75 -21.49 9.52
C ILE A 52 12.14 -20.10 9.80
N THR A 53 11.31 -19.97 10.82
CA THR A 53 10.67 -18.69 11.19
C THR A 53 11.70 -17.65 11.63
N ILE A 54 12.69 -18.03 12.44
CA ILE A 54 13.79 -17.13 12.85
C ILE A 54 14.59 -16.68 11.63
N GLY A 55 14.91 -17.60 10.72
CA GLY A 55 15.59 -17.27 9.47
C GLY A 55 14.80 -16.26 8.62
N PHE A 56 13.52 -16.49 8.38
CA PHE A 56 12.67 -15.56 7.66
C PHE A 56 12.54 -14.21 8.37
N PHE A 57 12.43 -14.21 9.70
CA PHE A 57 12.38 -12.97 10.47
C PHE A 57 13.65 -12.13 10.26
N ALA A 58 14.83 -12.75 10.29
CA ALA A 58 16.09 -12.03 10.08
C ALA A 58 16.17 -11.38 8.67
N PHE A 59 15.76 -12.09 7.62
CA PHE A 59 15.69 -11.52 6.27
C PHE A 59 14.64 -10.42 6.15
N THR A 60 13.44 -10.65 6.70
CA THR A 60 12.34 -9.66 6.67
C THR A 60 12.73 -8.38 7.42
N ALA A 61 13.35 -8.50 8.60
CA ALA A 61 13.80 -7.34 9.37
C ALA A 61 14.84 -6.50 8.60
N ARG A 62 15.78 -7.17 7.90
CA ARG A 62 16.76 -6.49 7.03
C ARG A 62 16.07 -5.76 5.88
N ASP A 63 15.16 -6.42 5.19
CA ASP A 63 14.48 -5.87 4.02
C ASP A 63 13.54 -4.72 4.43
N MET A 64 12.83 -4.86 5.56
CA MET A 64 12.04 -3.77 6.15
C MET A 64 12.90 -2.55 6.50
N ALA A 65 14.07 -2.76 7.11
CA ALA A 65 14.99 -1.66 7.41
C ALA A 65 15.45 -0.91 6.14
N ALA A 66 15.63 -1.63 5.02
CA ALA A 66 15.99 -1.02 3.74
C ALA A 66 14.82 -0.24 3.11
N ILE A 67 13.58 -0.78 3.18
CA ILE A 67 12.38 -0.12 2.65
C ILE A 67 12.04 1.14 3.44
N GLU A 68 12.17 1.10 4.78
CA GLU A 68 11.87 2.22 5.68
C GLU A 68 13.06 3.18 5.87
N ALA A 69 14.16 2.98 5.12
CA ALA A 69 15.33 3.87 5.22
C ALA A 69 14.96 5.30 4.84
N LYS A 70 15.25 6.22 5.75
CA LYS A 70 14.98 7.65 5.54
C LYS A 70 16.04 8.27 4.63
N THR A 71 15.60 9.08 3.70
CA THR A 71 16.47 9.96 2.90
C THR A 71 16.52 11.31 3.61
N GLU A 72 17.72 11.76 4.04
CA GLU A 72 17.87 13.00 4.84
C GLU A 72 17.54 14.27 4.05
N ASN A 73 17.86 14.32 2.77
CA ASN A 73 17.60 15.49 1.92
C ASN A 73 16.91 15.02 0.63
N PRO A 74 15.60 14.74 0.66
CA PRO A 74 14.87 14.38 -0.54
C PRO A 74 14.79 15.54 -1.52
N ASP A 75 14.89 15.26 -2.82
CA ASP A 75 14.77 16.29 -3.87
C ASP A 75 13.35 16.85 -3.93
N VAL A 76 12.35 16.01 -3.65
CA VAL A 76 10.93 16.37 -3.69
C VAL A 76 10.24 15.93 -2.42
N VAL A 77 9.47 16.83 -1.83
CA VAL A 77 8.60 16.56 -0.68
C VAL A 77 7.15 16.80 -1.07
N ILE A 78 6.32 15.80 -0.90
CA ILE A 78 4.89 15.88 -1.19
C ILE A 78 4.12 15.45 0.06
N GLU A 79 3.13 16.23 0.45
CA GLU A 79 2.14 15.77 1.44
C GLU A 79 0.91 15.27 0.68
N VAL A 80 0.54 14.04 0.95
CA VAL A 80 -0.70 13.43 0.46
C VAL A 80 -1.71 13.43 1.60
N VAL A 81 -2.84 14.07 1.38
CA VAL A 81 -3.93 14.14 2.35
C VAL A 81 -5.10 13.30 1.83
N ALA A 82 -5.42 12.23 2.55
CA ALA A 82 -6.60 11.42 2.26
C ALA A 82 -7.86 12.05 2.85
N LYS A 83 -8.95 11.95 2.11
CA LYS A 83 -10.29 12.40 2.52
C LYS A 83 -11.34 11.44 1.93
N GLN A 84 -12.52 11.36 2.53
CA GLN A 84 -13.62 10.54 2.02
C GLN A 84 -14.27 11.23 0.79
N TRP A 85 -14.13 10.76 -0.45
CA TRP A 85 -13.34 9.60 -0.93
C TRP A 85 -12.45 10.06 -2.08
N SER A 86 -11.42 10.84 -1.78
CA SER A 86 -10.48 11.38 -2.75
C SER A 86 -9.12 11.71 -2.11
N TRP A 87 -8.25 12.34 -2.87
CA TRP A 87 -6.87 12.61 -2.52
C TRP A 87 -6.51 14.05 -2.84
N ASP A 88 -5.85 14.73 -1.90
CA ASP A 88 -5.20 16.02 -2.14
C ASP A 88 -3.69 15.85 -2.15
N PHE A 89 -2.99 16.57 -3.01
CA PHE A 89 -1.55 16.53 -3.13
C PHE A 89 -0.97 17.93 -2.93
N ASN A 90 -0.20 18.13 -1.86
CA ASN A 90 0.56 19.35 -1.60
C ASN A 90 2.00 19.15 -2.06
N TYR A 91 2.45 19.87 -3.06
CA TYR A 91 3.83 19.93 -3.51
C TYR A 91 4.58 20.94 -2.62
N VAL A 92 5.21 20.40 -1.55
CA VAL A 92 5.67 21.22 -0.42
C VAL A 92 6.80 22.17 -0.82
N ASN A 93 7.74 21.72 -1.66
CA ASN A 93 8.86 22.54 -2.11
C ASN A 93 8.38 23.71 -2.99
N GLU A 94 7.43 23.46 -3.85
CA GLU A 94 6.93 24.38 -4.87
C GLU A 94 5.79 25.27 -4.38
N GLN A 95 5.23 24.96 -3.20
CA GLN A 95 4.11 25.69 -2.60
C GLN A 95 2.90 25.76 -3.52
N VAL A 96 2.56 24.64 -4.14
CA VAL A 96 1.34 24.48 -4.94
C VAL A 96 0.61 23.19 -4.54
N PHE A 97 -0.67 23.12 -4.84
CA PHE A 97 -1.49 21.96 -4.49
C PHE A 97 -2.37 21.50 -5.64
N TYR A 98 -2.78 20.26 -5.57
CA TYR A 98 -3.86 19.67 -6.35
C TYR A 98 -4.95 19.16 -5.40
N SER A 99 -6.20 19.61 -5.55
CA SER A 99 -7.34 19.08 -4.81
C SER A 99 -8.12 18.13 -5.69
N GLY A 100 -8.12 16.85 -5.33
CA GLY A 100 -8.81 15.81 -6.08
C GLY A 100 -10.30 15.73 -5.74
N ILE A 101 -11.06 15.25 -6.71
CA ILE A 101 -12.45 14.84 -6.52
C ILE A 101 -12.53 13.31 -6.56
N GLN A 102 -13.60 12.73 -6.02
CA GLN A 102 -13.85 11.30 -6.14
C GLN A 102 -13.88 10.88 -7.60
N ALA A 103 -13.26 9.72 -7.91
CA ALA A 103 -13.29 9.16 -9.26
C ALA A 103 -14.73 9.03 -9.78
N GLN A 104 -14.97 9.52 -10.99
CA GLN A 104 -16.29 9.51 -11.61
C GLN A 104 -16.38 8.38 -12.62
N PHE A 105 -17.40 7.56 -12.50
CA PHE A 105 -17.74 6.58 -13.53
C PHE A 105 -18.77 7.20 -14.49
N THR A 106 -18.30 7.54 -15.68
CA THR A 106 -19.14 8.20 -16.71
C THR A 106 -19.87 7.22 -17.63
N GLY A 107 -19.76 5.91 -17.35
CA GLY A 107 -20.39 4.84 -18.16
C GLY A 107 -19.48 4.23 -19.22
N GLU A 108 -18.31 4.80 -19.46
CA GLU A 108 -17.27 4.29 -20.35
C GLU A 108 -15.98 4.06 -19.57
N GLU A 109 -15.45 2.83 -19.58
CA GLU A 109 -14.24 2.47 -18.81
C GLU A 109 -13.02 3.33 -19.18
N GLU A 110 -12.92 3.76 -20.44
CA GLU A 110 -11.82 4.56 -20.95
C GLU A 110 -11.72 5.96 -20.30
N ASN A 111 -12.83 6.49 -19.78
CA ASN A 111 -12.89 7.85 -19.26
C ASN A 111 -12.64 7.96 -17.76
N ILE A 112 -12.56 6.87 -17.00
CA ILE A 112 -12.26 6.91 -15.56
C ILE A 112 -10.88 7.54 -15.32
N SER A 113 -9.88 7.18 -16.12
CA SER A 113 -8.50 7.66 -15.97
C SER A 113 -8.38 9.18 -16.09
N GLU A 114 -9.26 9.85 -16.83
CA GLU A 114 -9.25 11.31 -16.99
C GLU A 114 -9.75 12.05 -15.74
N THR A 115 -10.59 11.40 -14.94
CA THR A 115 -11.17 11.99 -13.72
C THR A 115 -10.38 11.64 -12.46
N LEU A 116 -9.39 10.74 -12.56
CA LEU A 116 -8.60 10.32 -11.41
C LEU A 116 -7.71 11.45 -10.88
N PRO A 117 -7.69 11.66 -9.55
CA PRO A 117 -6.63 12.46 -8.95
C PRO A 117 -5.26 11.96 -9.39
N THR A 118 -4.44 12.86 -9.91
CA THR A 118 -3.14 12.49 -10.50
C THR A 118 -2.01 13.16 -9.75
N LEU A 119 -1.13 12.33 -9.17
CA LEU A 119 0.10 12.75 -8.54
C LEU A 119 1.24 12.70 -9.56
N TYR A 120 1.95 13.82 -9.76
CA TYR A 120 3.13 13.87 -10.62
C TYR A 120 4.41 13.73 -9.81
N LEU A 121 5.34 12.90 -10.30
CA LEU A 121 6.65 12.68 -9.70
C LEU A 121 7.75 12.76 -10.76
N PRO A 122 8.87 13.45 -10.49
CA PRO A 122 10.00 13.47 -11.43
C PRO A 122 10.78 12.14 -11.35
N VAL A 123 11.15 11.59 -12.49
CA VAL A 123 11.95 10.38 -12.60
C VAL A 123 13.37 10.59 -12.03
N ASN A 124 13.94 9.57 -11.39
CA ASN A 124 15.29 9.56 -10.81
C ASN A 124 15.56 10.60 -9.70
N LYS A 125 14.52 11.23 -9.15
CA LYS A 125 14.62 12.09 -7.98
C LYS A 125 14.20 11.37 -6.71
N THR A 126 14.86 11.67 -5.61
CA THR A 126 14.47 11.16 -4.30
C THR A 126 13.20 11.86 -3.83
N VAL A 127 12.17 11.08 -3.53
CA VAL A 127 10.86 11.57 -3.10
C VAL A 127 10.60 11.19 -1.67
N LYS A 128 10.17 12.15 -0.86
CA LYS A 128 9.53 11.93 0.42
C LYS A 128 8.03 12.19 0.26
N ILE A 129 7.20 11.24 0.66
CA ILE A 129 5.77 11.46 0.80
C ILE A 129 5.39 11.46 2.28
N ASP A 130 4.81 12.57 2.73
CA ASP A 130 4.14 12.69 4.01
C ASP A 130 2.67 12.31 3.84
N LEU A 131 2.19 11.37 4.64
CA LEU A 131 0.86 10.77 4.53
C LEU A 131 0.00 11.13 5.72
N SER A 132 -1.05 11.85 5.49
CA SER A 132 -2.02 12.28 6.51
C SER A 132 -3.45 12.00 6.08
N SER A 133 -4.35 11.90 7.04
CA SER A 133 -5.78 11.75 6.80
C SER A 133 -6.54 12.86 7.50
N ARG A 134 -7.57 13.39 6.83
CA ARG A 134 -8.45 14.44 7.35
C ARG A 134 -9.66 13.89 8.12
N ASP A 135 -10.01 12.62 7.92
CA ASP A 135 -11.27 12.09 8.44
C ASP A 135 -11.16 10.69 9.09
N VAL A 136 -11.00 9.64 8.31
CA VAL A 136 -10.90 8.25 8.79
C VAL A 136 -9.55 7.64 8.39
N ILE A 137 -9.30 6.40 8.77
CA ILE A 137 -8.10 5.70 8.32
C ILE A 137 -8.24 5.36 6.84
N HIS A 138 -7.17 5.64 6.08
CA HIS A 138 -6.99 5.24 4.68
C HIS A 138 -5.64 4.54 4.52
N SER A 139 -5.33 4.04 3.33
CA SER A 139 -3.99 3.54 3.01
C SER A 139 -3.60 3.95 1.60
N PHE A 140 -2.45 4.61 1.46
CA PHE A 140 -1.90 5.01 0.18
C PHE A 140 -1.16 3.83 -0.45
N TRP A 141 -1.61 3.39 -1.62
CA TRP A 141 -1.03 2.26 -2.31
C TRP A 141 -0.92 2.52 -3.81
N VAL A 142 0.31 2.62 -4.31
CA VAL A 142 0.62 2.53 -5.73
C VAL A 142 1.00 1.08 -6.01
N ILE A 143 0.18 0.37 -6.80
CA ILE A 143 0.23 -1.09 -6.91
C ILE A 143 1.60 -1.56 -7.41
N ASP A 144 2.11 -0.95 -8.48
CA ASP A 144 3.37 -1.35 -9.11
C ASP A 144 4.62 -0.99 -8.29
N PHE A 145 4.50 -0.10 -7.30
CA PHE A 145 5.61 0.23 -6.41
C PHE A 145 5.82 -0.82 -5.31
N LEU A 146 4.88 -1.75 -5.16
CA LEU A 146 4.87 -2.80 -4.13
C LEU A 146 5.00 -2.27 -2.69
N TYR A 147 4.59 -1.02 -2.48
CA TYR A 147 4.72 -0.32 -1.23
C TYR A 147 3.40 0.39 -0.90
N LYS A 148 2.84 0.09 0.26
CA LYS A 148 1.66 0.78 0.79
C LYS A 148 1.90 1.19 2.23
N LYS A 149 1.24 2.27 2.64
CA LYS A 149 1.32 2.76 4.02
C LYS A 149 0.01 3.38 4.45
N ASP A 150 -0.39 3.09 5.68
CA ASP A 150 -1.63 3.58 6.24
C ASP A 150 -1.52 5.05 6.62
N MET A 151 -2.65 5.74 6.54
CA MET A 151 -2.82 7.16 6.80
C MET A 151 -3.84 7.33 7.93
N PHE A 152 -3.38 7.93 9.02
CA PHE A 152 -4.19 8.09 10.23
C PHE A 152 -4.55 9.56 10.46
N PRO A 153 -5.76 9.87 10.93
CA PRO A 153 -6.07 11.22 11.41
C PRO A 153 -5.16 11.60 12.59
N GLY A 154 -4.57 12.80 12.53
CA GLY A 154 -3.73 13.33 13.60
C GLY A 154 -2.32 12.72 13.71
N MET A 155 -1.93 11.84 12.77
CA MET A 155 -0.58 11.26 12.72
C MET A 155 -0.08 11.25 11.27
N THR A 156 1.16 11.69 11.07
CA THR A 156 1.80 11.69 9.74
C THR A 156 2.73 10.49 9.62
N ASN A 157 2.48 9.63 8.63
CA ASN A 157 3.40 8.59 8.19
C ASN A 157 4.28 9.10 7.04
N HIS A 158 5.37 8.40 6.76
CA HIS A 158 6.34 8.82 5.74
C HIS A 158 6.70 7.65 4.82
N MET A 159 6.85 7.93 3.54
CA MET A 159 7.42 7.02 2.55
C MET A 159 8.61 7.70 1.87
N TYR A 160 9.66 6.93 1.56
CA TYR A 160 10.86 7.40 0.86
C TYR A 160 11.17 6.44 -0.27
N PHE A 161 11.32 6.96 -1.48
CA PHE A 161 11.67 6.17 -2.65
C PHE A 161 12.19 7.04 -3.78
N THR A 162 12.74 6.40 -4.82
CA THR A 162 13.16 7.07 -6.05
C THR A 162 12.49 6.36 -7.22
N PRO A 163 11.54 7.01 -7.93
CA PRO A 163 10.94 6.42 -9.12
C PRO A 163 12.00 6.35 -10.23
N THR A 164 12.21 5.16 -10.80
CA THR A 164 13.28 4.91 -11.77
C THR A 164 12.80 4.76 -13.21
N LYS A 165 11.49 4.72 -13.42
CA LYS A 165 10.90 4.52 -14.75
C LYS A 165 9.70 5.44 -14.94
N GLU A 166 9.71 6.18 -16.05
CA GLU A 166 8.57 6.98 -16.48
C GLU A 166 7.35 6.10 -16.81
N GLY A 167 6.18 6.62 -16.57
CA GLY A 167 4.91 5.92 -16.84
C GLY A 167 3.77 6.38 -15.96
N THR A 168 2.60 5.83 -16.22
CA THR A 168 1.40 6.05 -15.41
C THR A 168 1.08 4.79 -14.61
N TYR A 169 0.97 4.94 -13.31
CA TYR A 169 0.81 3.86 -12.35
C TYR A 169 -0.51 3.99 -11.60
N ALA A 170 -1.26 2.90 -11.49
CA ALA A 170 -2.51 2.89 -10.77
C ALA A 170 -2.31 2.95 -9.26
N GLY A 171 -3.12 3.78 -8.61
CA GLY A 171 -3.17 3.90 -7.16
C GLY A 171 -4.59 3.75 -6.63
N LYS A 172 -4.70 3.30 -5.39
CA LYS A 172 -5.99 3.16 -4.70
C LYS A 172 -5.85 3.22 -3.19
N CYS A 173 -6.98 3.47 -2.52
CA CYS A 173 -7.08 3.25 -1.08
C CYS A 173 -7.03 1.75 -0.78
N ALA A 174 -6.21 1.36 0.19
CA ALA A 174 -6.02 -0.04 0.61
C ALA A 174 -6.44 -0.30 2.07
N GLU A 175 -7.19 0.62 2.70
CA GLU A 175 -7.81 0.45 4.02
C GLU A 175 -9.29 0.86 3.94
N LEU A 176 -10.20 0.05 4.49
CA LEU A 176 -11.64 0.27 4.38
C LEU A 176 -12.03 1.61 5.03
N CYS A 177 -12.44 2.57 4.20
CA CYS A 177 -12.70 3.95 4.61
C CYS A 177 -14.16 4.39 4.45
N GLY A 178 -15.08 3.48 4.17
CA GLY A 178 -16.52 3.76 4.08
C GLY A 178 -17.14 3.34 2.74
N GLU A 179 -18.29 3.96 2.42
CA GLU A 179 -19.19 3.53 1.34
C GLU A 179 -18.51 3.48 -0.04
N TYR A 180 -17.74 4.52 -0.38
CA TYR A 180 -17.07 4.62 -1.69
C TYR A 180 -15.58 4.25 -1.63
N HIS A 181 -15.20 3.39 -0.68
CA HIS A 181 -13.82 2.89 -0.57
C HIS A 181 -13.26 2.35 -1.90
N SER A 182 -14.05 1.58 -2.65
CA SER A 182 -13.65 1.01 -3.94
C SER A 182 -13.46 2.07 -5.05
N MET A 183 -14.07 3.25 -4.89
CA MET A 183 -14.00 4.37 -5.84
C MET A 183 -12.93 5.39 -5.43
N MET A 184 -12.24 5.21 -4.33
CA MET A 184 -11.16 6.08 -3.87
C MET A 184 -9.85 5.72 -4.61
N LEU A 185 -9.87 6.00 -5.91
CA LEU A 185 -8.80 5.71 -6.85
C LEU A 185 -7.96 6.96 -7.12
N PHE A 186 -6.74 6.77 -7.58
CA PHE A 186 -5.85 7.81 -8.09
C PHE A 186 -4.85 7.21 -9.08
N GLN A 187 -4.05 8.04 -9.68
CA GLN A 187 -2.91 7.60 -10.48
C GLN A 187 -1.66 8.42 -10.16
N VAL A 188 -0.50 7.82 -10.42
CA VAL A 188 0.79 8.48 -10.32
C VAL A 188 1.40 8.54 -11.71
N LYS A 189 1.77 9.73 -12.15
CA LYS A 189 2.56 9.94 -13.37
C LYS A 189 4.01 10.23 -12.99
N VAL A 190 4.89 9.28 -13.30
CA VAL A 190 6.32 9.49 -13.23
C VAL A 190 6.77 10.07 -14.57
N VAL A 191 7.32 11.25 -14.57
CA VAL A 191 7.59 12.07 -15.76
C VAL A 191 9.00 12.66 -15.73
N SER A 192 9.44 13.27 -16.83
CA SER A 192 10.68 14.04 -16.86
C SER A 192 10.63 15.26 -15.92
N GLU A 193 11.79 15.80 -15.57
CA GLU A 193 11.86 17.03 -14.76
C GLU A 193 11.17 18.23 -15.45
N GLU A 194 11.24 18.28 -16.78
CA GLU A 194 10.61 19.34 -17.58
C GLU A 194 9.08 19.26 -17.52
N GLU A 195 8.53 18.06 -17.69
CA GLU A 195 7.08 17.83 -17.60
C GLU A 195 6.57 18.04 -16.17
N TYR A 196 7.36 17.61 -15.16
CA TYR A 196 7.04 17.90 -13.76
C TYR A 196 6.96 19.41 -13.52
N ALA A 197 7.98 20.18 -13.93
CA ALA A 197 8.00 21.64 -13.78
C ALA A 197 6.84 22.31 -14.52
N ALA A 198 6.48 21.81 -15.71
CA ALA A 198 5.35 22.33 -16.48
C ALA A 198 4.02 22.09 -15.73
N HIS A 199 3.84 20.92 -15.12
CA HIS A 199 2.65 20.61 -14.30
C HIS A 199 2.55 21.54 -13.08
N ILE A 200 3.66 21.76 -12.37
CA ILE A 200 3.72 22.69 -11.23
C ILE A 200 3.32 24.11 -11.67
N ALA A 201 3.86 24.58 -12.78
CA ALA A 201 3.52 25.90 -13.33
C ALA A 201 2.03 26.00 -13.73
N GLU A 202 1.47 24.92 -14.27
CA GLU A 202 0.03 24.85 -14.60
C GLU A 202 -0.84 24.96 -13.34
N LEU A 203 -0.50 24.26 -12.26
CA LEU A 203 -1.21 24.36 -10.98
C LEU A 203 -1.17 25.79 -10.43
N ALA A 204 0.00 26.40 -10.43
CA ALA A 204 0.16 27.79 -9.99
C ALA A 204 -0.66 28.78 -10.86
N ALA A 205 -0.66 28.59 -12.17
CA ALA A 205 -1.45 29.43 -13.09
C ALA A 205 -2.97 29.31 -12.88
N LYS A 206 -3.43 28.14 -12.38
CA LYS A 206 -4.84 27.90 -11.98
C LYS A 206 -5.18 28.53 -10.63
N GLY A 207 -4.23 29.14 -9.94
CA GLY A 207 -4.41 29.73 -8.61
C GLY A 207 -4.28 28.73 -7.46
N ASN A 208 -3.81 27.51 -7.71
CA ASN A 208 -3.60 26.48 -6.69
C ASN A 208 -2.26 26.70 -5.97
N VAL A 209 -2.14 27.83 -5.28
CA VAL A 209 -0.92 28.29 -4.58
C VAL A 209 -1.10 28.12 -3.08
N GLY A 210 -0.07 27.69 -2.37
CA GLY A 210 -0.06 27.36 -0.95
C GLY A 210 -0.21 25.86 -0.71
N GLN A 211 -0.74 25.48 0.45
CA GLN A 211 -0.96 24.11 0.85
C GLN A 211 -2.35 23.92 1.43
N LEU A 212 -3.01 22.84 1.07
CA LEU A 212 -4.28 22.44 1.70
C LEU A 212 -4.03 21.95 3.12
N SER A 213 -4.95 22.27 4.04
CA SER A 213 -4.89 21.76 5.41
C SER A 213 -5.05 20.25 5.45
N ASN A 214 -4.32 19.61 6.36
CA ASN A 214 -4.50 18.21 6.76
C ASN A 214 -5.21 18.07 8.11
N ASP A 215 -5.75 19.16 8.67
CA ASP A 215 -6.48 19.14 9.92
C ASP A 215 -7.71 18.24 9.84
N TYR A 216 -8.05 17.63 10.97
CA TYR A 216 -9.23 16.77 11.06
C TYR A 216 -10.51 17.57 10.78
N ASP A 217 -11.15 17.28 9.66
CA ASP A 217 -12.43 17.87 9.29
C ASP A 217 -13.22 16.95 8.32
N ARG A 218 -14.25 16.31 8.85
CA ARG A 218 -15.17 15.50 8.05
C ARG A 218 -16.08 16.32 7.14
N ASN A 219 -16.26 17.62 7.42
CA ASN A 219 -17.23 18.44 6.73
C ASN A 219 -16.68 19.08 5.45
N GLN A 220 -15.38 19.18 5.28
CA GLN A 220 -14.76 19.77 4.08
C GLN A 220 -15.09 19.02 2.77
N ASN A 221 -15.53 17.78 2.88
CA ASN A 221 -15.88 16.96 1.71
C ASN A 221 -17.35 17.07 1.30
N LEU A 222 -18.14 17.83 2.06
CA LEU A 222 -19.55 18.07 1.73
C LEU A 222 -19.67 19.07 0.57
N PRO A 223 -20.71 18.94 -0.28
CA PRO A 223 -20.97 19.92 -1.33
C PRO A 223 -21.05 21.34 -0.75
N GLY A 224 -20.23 22.25 -1.29
CA GLY A 224 -20.15 23.64 -0.84
C GLY A 224 -19.04 23.95 0.18
N GLY A 225 -18.33 22.95 0.70
CA GLY A 225 -17.12 23.16 1.49
C GLY A 225 -15.95 23.56 0.60
N ASN A 226 -15.28 24.68 0.88
CA ASN A 226 -14.01 25.02 0.25
C ASN A 226 -12.89 24.43 1.12
N PRO A 227 -11.87 23.79 0.50
CA PRO A 227 -10.69 23.37 1.24
C PRO A 227 -9.96 24.61 1.79
N GLU A 228 -9.64 24.60 3.09
CA GLU A 228 -8.82 25.64 3.68
C GLU A 228 -7.38 25.55 3.18
N VAL A 229 -6.85 26.67 2.69
CA VAL A 229 -5.45 26.79 2.26
C VAL A 229 -4.65 27.36 3.42
N ARG A 230 -3.56 26.70 3.78
CA ARG A 230 -2.61 27.22 4.77
C ARG A 230 -1.78 28.33 4.13
N GLY A 231 -1.73 29.46 4.80
CA GLY A 231 -0.88 30.60 4.43
C GLY A 231 0.60 30.38 4.75
#